data_9e9e8f279abe7db780e10ea3970c92bc
#
_entry.id   9e9e8f279abe7db780e10ea3970c92bc
#
_cell.length_a   1.000
_cell.length_b   1.000
_cell.length_c   1.000
_cell.angle_alpha   90.00
_cell.angle_beta   90.00
_cell.angle_gamma   90.00
#
_symmetry.space_group_name_H-M   'P 1'
#
loop_
_entity.id
_entity.type
_entity.pdbx_description
1 polymer ?
#
loop_
_entity_poly.entity_id
_entity_poly.type
_entity_poly.pdbx_seq_one_letter_code
_entity_poly.pdbx_strand_id
1 'polypeptide(L)'
;MKKGFTLIELLIVVAIIGILAAVGATVIPNLLKNAKVTVSDTQFNSTVKSIRTDFIKCEIDSSGRIKFKSFQGGPIYDLSCGQFNEGNWMDGWYDDAKCSGMYYSNEYKSPFHPFTSGSGMGDVTCGRGMATSSTNEGVIRLQGKNQTANGCVVVSMYLQNEVLKKEICQQN
;
A
#
# COMPACT_ATOMS: atom_id res chain seq x y z
N MET A 1 -42.78 -23.29 -36.38
CA MET A 1 -41.70 -24.28 -36.60
C MET A 1 -40.55 -23.95 -35.69
N LYS A 2 -40.22 -24.80 -34.71
CA LYS A 2 -39.04 -24.62 -33.84
C LYS A 2 -37.84 -25.14 -34.63
N LYS A 3 -36.91 -24.24 -34.96
CA LYS A 3 -35.62 -24.63 -35.55
C LYS A 3 -34.78 -25.29 -34.46
N GLY A 4 -34.44 -26.56 -34.63
CA GLY A 4 -33.50 -27.25 -33.71
C GLY A 4 -32.05 -26.91 -34.08
N PHE A 5 -31.16 -26.88 -33.08
CA PHE A 5 -29.73 -26.76 -33.30
C PHE A 5 -29.18 -27.98 -34.00
N THR A 6 -28.29 -27.75 -34.95
CA THR A 6 -27.59 -28.85 -35.64
C THR A 6 -26.42 -29.34 -34.78
N LEU A 7 -26.07 -30.61 -34.89
CA LEU A 7 -24.98 -31.23 -34.14
C LEU A 7 -23.62 -30.55 -34.45
N ILE A 8 -23.45 -30.08 -35.68
CA ILE A 8 -22.24 -29.42 -36.15
C ILE A 8 -22.07 -28.01 -35.50
N GLU A 9 -23.19 -27.26 -35.37
CA GLU A 9 -23.16 -25.96 -34.70
C GLU A 9 -22.70 -26.08 -33.23
N LEU A 10 -23.19 -27.11 -32.51
CA LEU A 10 -22.77 -27.36 -31.16
C LEU A 10 -21.29 -27.75 -31.07
N LEU A 11 -20.81 -28.59 -32.01
CA LEU A 11 -19.44 -29.04 -32.03
C LEU A 11 -18.45 -27.89 -32.27
N ILE A 12 -18.78 -26.98 -33.20
CA ILE A 12 -17.94 -25.78 -33.46
C ILE A 12 -17.86 -24.89 -32.21
N VAL A 13 -18.98 -24.65 -31.54
CA VAL A 13 -19.03 -23.81 -30.34
C VAL A 13 -18.16 -24.39 -29.22
N VAL A 14 -18.28 -25.69 -28.94
CA VAL A 14 -17.45 -26.30 -27.85
C VAL A 14 -15.96 -26.32 -28.23
N ALA A 15 -15.63 -26.47 -29.51
CA ALA A 15 -14.24 -26.38 -29.95
C ALA A 15 -13.65 -24.99 -29.73
N ILE A 16 -14.38 -23.92 -30.06
CA ILE A 16 -13.94 -22.53 -29.83
C ILE A 16 -13.78 -22.25 -28.35
N ILE A 17 -14.77 -22.62 -27.51
CA ILE A 17 -14.70 -22.44 -26.05
C ILE A 17 -13.50 -23.21 -25.49
N GLY A 18 -13.23 -24.41 -25.95
CA GLY A 18 -12.08 -25.21 -25.54
C GLY A 18 -10.74 -24.53 -25.79
N ILE A 19 -10.56 -23.92 -26.96
CA ILE A 19 -9.35 -23.18 -27.32
C ILE A 19 -9.22 -21.92 -26.47
N LEU A 20 -10.30 -21.15 -26.30
CA LEU A 20 -10.28 -19.93 -25.48
C LEU A 20 -9.99 -20.24 -24.01
N ALA A 21 -10.56 -21.31 -23.47
CA ALA A 21 -10.31 -21.75 -22.10
C ALA A 21 -8.83 -22.16 -21.91
N ALA A 22 -8.25 -22.89 -22.86
CA ALA A 22 -6.86 -23.32 -22.80
C ALA A 22 -5.89 -22.13 -22.77
N VAL A 23 -6.09 -21.13 -23.63
CA VAL A 23 -5.28 -19.90 -23.67
C VAL A 23 -5.50 -19.07 -22.40
N GLY A 24 -6.76 -18.89 -21.98
CA GLY A 24 -7.11 -18.13 -20.80
C GLY A 24 -6.46 -18.67 -19.53
N ALA A 25 -6.41 -19.98 -19.36
CA ALA A 25 -5.84 -20.61 -18.17
C ALA A 25 -4.34 -20.28 -17.96
N THR A 26 -3.58 -20.03 -19.02
CA THR A 26 -2.15 -19.71 -18.95
C THR A 26 -1.86 -18.22 -18.85
N VAL A 27 -2.67 -17.38 -19.46
CA VAL A 27 -2.42 -15.93 -19.56
C VAL A 27 -2.96 -15.17 -18.34
N ILE A 28 -4.15 -15.51 -17.86
CA ILE A 28 -4.83 -14.77 -16.79
C ILE A 28 -4.01 -14.71 -15.48
N PRO A 29 -3.41 -15.81 -14.98
CA PRO A 29 -2.62 -15.75 -13.75
C PRO A 29 -1.45 -14.78 -13.82
N ASN A 30 -0.77 -14.72 -14.97
CA ASN A 30 0.36 -13.81 -15.17
C ASN A 30 -0.09 -12.35 -15.24
N LEU A 31 -1.21 -12.06 -15.89
CA LEU A 31 -1.79 -10.71 -15.91
C LEU A 31 -2.18 -10.26 -14.50
N LEU A 32 -2.82 -11.12 -13.71
CA LEU A 32 -3.20 -10.81 -12.33
C LEU A 32 -1.97 -10.54 -11.45
N LYS A 33 -0.91 -11.32 -11.60
CA LYS A 33 0.34 -11.09 -10.86
C LYS A 33 0.94 -9.72 -11.22
N ASN A 34 1.05 -9.42 -12.51
CA ASN A 34 1.58 -8.14 -12.97
C ASN A 34 0.72 -6.96 -12.51
N ALA A 35 -0.60 -7.09 -12.53
CA ALA A 35 -1.51 -6.08 -12.02
C ALA A 35 -1.29 -5.83 -10.51
N LYS A 36 -1.14 -6.87 -9.70
CA LYS A 36 -0.83 -6.76 -8.28
C LYS A 36 0.48 -6.02 -8.02
N VAL A 37 1.53 -6.33 -8.79
CA VAL A 37 2.83 -5.65 -8.71
C VAL A 37 2.68 -4.17 -9.02
N THR A 38 2.02 -3.83 -10.12
CA THR A 38 1.82 -2.43 -10.54
C THR A 38 1.03 -1.64 -9.50
N VAL A 39 -0.02 -2.21 -8.93
CA VAL A 39 -0.80 -1.57 -7.85
C VAL A 39 0.07 -1.33 -6.63
N SER A 40 0.86 -2.32 -6.20
CA SER A 40 1.74 -2.17 -5.04
C SER A 40 2.80 -1.10 -5.25
N ASP A 41 3.45 -1.06 -6.42
CA ASP A 41 4.43 -0.02 -6.75
C ASP A 41 3.79 1.39 -6.76
N THR A 42 2.60 1.51 -7.34
CA THR A 42 1.85 2.76 -7.34
C THR A 42 1.52 3.22 -5.92
N GLN A 43 1.08 2.31 -5.06
CA GLN A 43 0.80 2.61 -3.64
C GLN A 43 2.07 3.03 -2.89
N PHE A 44 3.19 2.35 -3.12
CA PHE A 44 4.48 2.72 -2.54
C PHE A 44 4.88 4.15 -2.92
N ASN A 45 4.86 4.47 -4.21
CA ASN A 45 5.21 5.80 -4.69
C ASN A 45 4.23 6.89 -4.20
N SER A 46 2.94 6.58 -4.10
CA SER A 46 1.93 7.48 -3.51
C SER A 46 2.20 7.74 -2.04
N THR A 47 2.60 6.72 -1.29
CA THR A 47 2.99 6.85 0.13
C THR A 47 4.20 7.76 0.29
N VAL A 48 5.26 7.53 -0.50
CA VAL A 48 6.45 8.39 -0.51
C VAL A 48 6.09 9.85 -0.80
N LYS A 49 5.25 10.07 -1.81
CA LYS A 49 4.79 11.42 -2.17
C LYS A 49 3.96 12.07 -1.06
N SER A 50 3.08 11.32 -0.43
CA SER A 50 2.25 11.80 0.68
C SER A 50 3.11 12.23 1.87
N ILE A 51 4.12 11.44 2.25
CA ILE A 51 5.04 11.78 3.34
C ILE A 51 5.84 13.06 3.02
N ARG A 52 6.35 13.17 1.80
CA ARG A 52 7.03 14.40 1.35
C ARG A 52 6.12 15.62 1.44
N THR A 53 4.86 15.47 1.07
CA THR A 53 3.88 16.56 1.16
C THR A 53 3.64 16.99 2.60
N ASP A 54 3.58 16.04 3.54
CA ASP A 54 3.45 16.36 4.97
C ASP A 54 4.68 17.12 5.48
N PHE A 55 5.88 16.70 5.08
CA PHE A 55 7.14 17.38 5.43
C PHE A 55 7.16 18.82 4.90
N ILE A 56 6.88 19.01 3.62
CA ILE A 56 6.85 20.33 2.99
C ILE A 56 5.80 21.24 3.67
N LYS A 57 4.63 20.71 4.04
CA LYS A 57 3.64 21.51 4.78
C LYS A 57 4.20 22.05 6.09
N CYS A 58 4.92 21.21 6.82
CA CYS A 58 5.50 21.60 8.11
C CYS A 58 6.75 22.49 7.97
N GLU A 59 7.46 22.43 6.86
CA GLU A 59 8.54 23.35 6.53
C GLU A 59 8.01 24.78 6.21
N ILE A 60 6.88 24.84 5.50
CA ILE A 60 6.25 26.12 5.12
C ILE A 60 5.53 26.76 6.31
N ASP A 61 4.84 25.97 7.12
CA ASP A 61 4.05 26.42 8.26
C ASP A 61 4.34 25.58 9.50
N SER A 62 5.26 26.04 10.32
CA SER A 62 5.62 25.36 11.58
C SER A 62 4.48 25.40 12.63
N SER A 63 3.52 26.31 12.49
CA SER A 63 2.31 26.37 13.33
C SER A 63 1.19 25.45 12.83
N GLY A 64 1.35 24.88 11.62
CA GLY A 64 0.41 23.98 10.97
C GLY A 64 0.23 22.67 11.73
N ARG A 65 -0.74 21.91 11.27
CA ARG A 65 -1.07 20.59 11.87
C ARG A 65 -1.32 19.56 10.78
N ILE A 66 -0.88 18.31 11.04
CA ILE A 66 -1.13 17.17 10.18
C ILE A 66 -2.15 16.26 10.88
N LYS A 67 -3.27 16.01 10.20
CA LYS A 67 -4.36 15.19 10.73
C LYS A 67 -4.44 13.84 10.03
N PHE A 68 -4.53 12.77 10.82
CA PHE A 68 -4.73 11.41 10.35
C PHE A 68 -6.02 10.83 10.93
N LYS A 69 -6.76 10.06 10.14
CA LYS A 69 -7.89 9.30 10.66
C LYS A 69 -7.38 8.20 11.60
N SER A 70 -7.99 8.14 12.77
CA SER A 70 -7.74 7.06 13.71
C SER A 70 -8.58 5.81 13.39
N PHE A 71 -8.27 4.75 14.10
CA PHE A 71 -9.03 3.49 14.13
C PHE A 71 -10.53 3.72 14.35
N GLN A 72 -11.39 2.82 13.84
CA GLN A 72 -12.86 2.85 13.87
C GLN A 72 -13.45 3.59 15.10
N GLY A 73 -13.80 4.87 14.91
CA GLY A 73 -14.37 5.68 15.98
C GLY A 73 -13.38 6.23 17.02
N GLY A 74 -12.09 6.00 16.86
CA GLY A 74 -11.03 6.56 17.70
C GLY A 74 -10.74 8.04 17.41
N PRO A 75 -9.92 8.70 18.23
CA PRO A 75 -9.57 10.11 18.05
C PRO A 75 -8.80 10.32 16.73
N ILE A 76 -8.99 11.47 16.11
CA ILE A 76 -8.14 11.91 15.02
C ILE A 76 -6.76 12.20 15.58
N TYR A 77 -5.71 11.57 15.04
CA TYR A 77 -4.35 11.98 15.34
C TYR A 77 -4.13 13.37 14.77
N ASP A 78 -3.72 14.30 15.60
CA ASP A 78 -3.54 15.70 15.27
C ASP A 78 -2.14 16.13 15.72
N LEU A 79 -1.17 16.01 14.82
CA LEU A 79 0.24 16.29 15.08
C LEU A 79 0.56 17.74 14.72
N SER A 80 1.18 18.48 15.64
CA SER A 80 1.66 19.83 15.34
C SER A 80 2.97 19.77 14.57
N CYS A 81 3.12 20.64 13.59
CA CYS A 81 4.36 20.76 12.80
C CYS A 81 5.56 21.20 13.64
N GLY A 82 5.34 21.99 14.73
CA GLY A 82 6.41 22.32 15.68
C GLY A 82 7.05 21.09 16.30
N GLN A 83 6.22 20.16 16.76
CA GLN A 83 6.69 18.89 17.31
C GLN A 83 7.31 17.99 16.26
N PHE A 84 6.79 18.02 15.03
CA PHE A 84 7.32 17.32 13.89
C PHE A 84 8.75 17.78 13.54
N ASN A 85 9.01 19.10 13.63
CA ASN A 85 10.30 19.70 13.33
C ASN A 85 11.35 19.44 14.42
N GLU A 86 10.95 19.09 15.65
CA GLU A 86 11.87 18.75 16.74
C GLU A 86 12.52 17.36 16.58
N GLY A 87 12.17 16.60 15.55
CA GLY A 87 12.76 15.29 15.23
C GLY A 87 12.35 14.14 16.15
N ASN A 88 11.75 14.44 17.31
CA ASN A 88 11.42 13.44 18.33
C ASN A 88 10.20 12.57 18.01
N TRP A 89 9.55 12.82 16.90
CA TRP A 89 8.25 12.26 16.55
C TRP A 89 8.27 11.12 15.56
N MET A 90 9.41 10.95 14.86
CA MET A 90 9.50 10.01 13.75
C MET A 90 9.50 8.56 14.20
N ASP A 91 9.89 8.32 15.46
CA ASP A 91 9.96 6.99 16.03
C ASP A 91 8.76 6.72 16.93
N GLY A 92 7.74 6.12 16.37
CA GLY A 92 6.61 5.59 17.09
C GLY A 92 5.32 6.40 17.00
N TRP A 93 5.34 7.68 16.71
CA TRP A 93 4.12 8.48 16.62
C TRP A 93 3.71 8.79 15.20
N TYR A 94 4.60 9.36 14.39
CA TYR A 94 4.27 9.71 13.01
C TYR A 94 4.07 8.47 12.16
N ASP A 95 4.97 7.51 12.24
CA ASP A 95 4.86 6.25 11.51
C ASP A 95 3.57 5.49 11.88
N ASP A 96 3.21 5.42 13.16
CA ASP A 96 1.96 4.83 13.62
C ASP A 96 0.73 5.62 13.13
N ALA A 97 0.72 6.93 13.29
CA ALA A 97 -0.38 7.79 12.89
C ALA A 97 -0.57 7.76 11.37
N LYS A 98 0.54 7.83 10.61
CA LYS A 98 0.51 7.77 9.15
C LYS A 98 0.03 6.40 8.66
N CYS A 99 0.55 5.33 9.22
CA CYS A 99 0.10 3.97 8.92
C CYS A 99 -1.37 3.77 9.25
N SER A 100 -1.82 4.21 10.43
CA SER A 100 -3.23 4.14 10.79
C SER A 100 -4.10 4.92 9.81
N GLY A 101 -3.71 6.15 9.45
CA GLY A 101 -4.44 6.96 8.47
C GLY A 101 -4.57 6.30 7.11
N MET A 102 -3.50 5.68 6.62
CA MET A 102 -3.49 4.94 5.37
C MET A 102 -4.36 3.68 5.44
N TYR A 103 -4.29 2.96 6.55
CA TYR A 103 -5.09 1.75 6.79
C TYR A 103 -6.58 2.02 6.73
N TYR A 104 -7.03 3.08 7.43
CA TYR A 104 -8.45 3.38 7.54
C TYR A 104 -9.05 4.10 6.34
N SER A 105 -8.23 4.66 5.45
CA SER A 105 -8.71 5.22 4.18
C SER A 105 -9.14 4.16 3.17
N ASN A 106 -8.87 2.88 3.44
CA ASN A 106 -9.05 1.77 2.49
C ASN A 106 -8.29 1.94 1.15
N GLU A 107 -7.44 2.96 1.04
CA GLU A 107 -6.72 3.29 -0.20
C GLU A 107 -5.47 2.44 -0.41
N TYR A 108 -4.97 1.82 0.68
CA TYR A 108 -3.67 1.17 0.72
C TYR A 108 -3.76 -0.30 1.16
N LYS A 109 -4.59 -1.08 0.50
CA LYS A 109 -4.66 -2.54 0.74
C LYS A 109 -3.67 -3.28 -0.14
N SER A 110 -2.89 -4.18 0.44
CA SER A 110 -2.03 -5.03 -0.37
C SER A 110 -2.87 -5.93 -1.28
N PRO A 111 -2.63 -5.91 -2.59
CA PRO A 111 -3.32 -6.81 -3.51
C PRO A 111 -2.86 -8.27 -3.35
N PHE A 112 -1.77 -8.53 -2.63
CA PHE A 112 -1.26 -9.87 -2.32
C PHE A 112 -1.91 -10.46 -1.07
N HIS A 113 -2.35 -9.60 -0.14
CA HIS A 113 -2.99 -9.98 1.12
C HIS A 113 -4.39 -9.36 1.19
N PRO A 114 -5.40 -9.98 0.56
CA PRO A 114 -6.78 -9.50 0.67
C PRO A 114 -7.21 -9.62 2.14
N PHE A 115 -7.85 -8.59 2.62
CA PHE A 115 -8.33 -8.44 3.99
C PHE A 115 -9.12 -9.66 4.45
N THR A 116 -8.61 -10.39 5.42
CA THR A 116 -9.38 -11.33 6.22
C THR A 116 -9.81 -10.61 7.50
N SER A 117 -11.09 -10.43 7.67
CA SER A 117 -11.73 -9.81 8.81
C SER A 117 -11.33 -10.53 10.11
N GLY A 118 -10.38 -10.00 10.85
CA GLY A 118 -10.03 -10.55 12.16
C GLY A 118 -8.63 -10.16 12.61
N SER A 119 -8.56 -9.11 13.40
CA SER A 119 -7.50 -8.83 14.38
C SER A 119 -6.05 -9.07 13.93
N GLY A 120 -5.44 -8.09 13.35
CA GLY A 120 -3.99 -8.03 13.21
C GLY A 120 -3.57 -7.08 12.11
N MET A 121 -2.59 -6.25 12.39
CA MET A 121 -1.95 -5.37 11.39
C MET A 121 -1.31 -6.13 10.20
N GLY A 122 -1.56 -7.44 10.08
CA GLY A 122 -0.97 -8.32 9.08
C GLY A 122 -1.52 -8.17 7.66
N ASP A 123 -2.74 -7.66 7.54
CA ASP A 123 -3.46 -7.66 6.25
C ASP A 123 -3.45 -6.30 5.55
N VAL A 124 -2.62 -5.39 6.02
CA VAL A 124 -2.60 -4.01 5.53
C VAL A 124 -1.36 -3.72 4.72
N THR A 125 -1.52 -2.82 3.77
CA THR A 125 -0.40 -2.26 3.01
C THR A 125 0.60 -1.49 3.89
N CYS A 126 0.25 -1.17 5.12
CA CYS A 126 1.07 -0.38 6.02
C CYS A 126 1.36 -1.14 7.33
N GLY A 127 2.56 -1.04 7.83
CA GLY A 127 3.01 -1.59 9.09
C GLY A 127 4.24 -0.86 9.62
N ARG A 128 4.56 -1.04 10.92
CA ARG A 128 5.79 -0.48 11.52
C ARG A 128 7.01 -1.31 11.19
N GLY A 129 8.16 -0.65 11.16
CA GLY A 129 9.44 -1.29 10.89
C GLY A 129 9.76 -1.42 9.40
N MET A 130 10.79 -2.17 9.08
CA MET A 130 11.23 -2.38 7.69
C MET A 130 10.61 -3.64 7.09
N ALA A 131 10.31 -3.59 5.80
CA ALA A 131 9.97 -4.78 5.04
C ALA A 131 11.23 -5.65 4.83
N THR A 132 11.20 -6.87 5.32
CA THR A 132 12.37 -7.77 5.30
C THR A 132 12.08 -9.16 4.74
N SER A 133 10.83 -9.49 4.44
CA SER A 133 10.43 -10.88 4.17
C SER A 133 9.36 -11.00 3.09
N SER A 134 9.43 -12.09 2.34
CA SER A 134 8.46 -12.48 1.31
C SER A 134 7.04 -12.75 1.85
N THR A 135 6.89 -13.01 3.14
CA THR A 135 5.57 -13.21 3.77
C THR A 135 4.72 -11.93 3.80
N ASN A 136 5.33 -10.78 3.53
CA ASN A 136 4.68 -9.47 3.53
C ASN A 136 4.76 -8.80 2.14
N GLU A 137 4.66 -9.55 1.06
CA GLU A 137 4.73 -9.01 -0.29
C GLU A 137 3.67 -7.92 -0.51
N GLY A 138 4.11 -6.77 -1.02
CA GLY A 138 3.24 -5.62 -1.27
C GLY A 138 2.78 -4.86 -0.02
N VAL A 139 3.29 -5.20 1.17
CA VAL A 139 3.00 -4.47 2.40
C VAL A 139 3.98 -3.31 2.56
N ILE A 140 3.44 -2.10 2.69
CA ILE A 140 4.25 -0.90 2.94
C ILE A 140 4.57 -0.82 4.43
N ARG A 141 5.83 -0.60 4.74
CA ARG A 141 6.34 -0.43 6.10
C ARG A 141 6.93 0.97 6.26
N LEU A 142 6.62 1.60 7.37
CA LEU A 142 7.17 2.88 7.77
C LEU A 142 8.06 2.69 8.99
N GLN A 143 9.22 3.34 8.98
CA GLN A 143 10.12 3.38 10.13
C GLN A 143 10.66 4.79 10.29
N GLY A 144 10.37 5.41 11.43
CA GLY A 144 10.96 6.67 11.82
C GLY A 144 12.43 6.49 12.23
N LYS A 145 13.24 7.50 11.98
CA LYS A 145 14.62 7.59 12.41
C LYS A 145 14.82 8.90 13.17
N ASN A 146 14.99 8.79 14.47
CA ASN A 146 15.16 9.94 15.38
C ASN A 146 16.61 10.39 15.57
N GLN A 147 17.57 9.81 14.87
CA GLN A 147 18.98 9.97 15.24
C GLN A 147 19.66 11.25 14.74
N THR A 148 18.94 12.15 14.09
CA THR A 148 19.48 13.42 13.61
C THR A 148 18.48 14.53 13.89
N ALA A 149 18.96 15.78 14.02
CA ALA A 149 18.12 16.96 14.21
C ALA A 149 17.03 17.13 13.11
N ASN A 150 17.19 16.41 12.02
CA ASN A 150 16.25 16.32 10.90
C ASN A 150 15.62 14.95 10.90
N GLY A 151 14.41 14.83 11.42
CA GLY A 151 13.66 13.57 11.42
C GLY A 151 13.55 12.99 10.00
N CYS A 152 13.78 11.69 9.90
CA CYS A 152 13.64 10.97 8.64
C CYS A 152 12.61 9.84 8.79
N VAL A 153 11.89 9.54 7.72
CA VAL A 153 11.04 8.35 7.60
C VAL A 153 11.57 7.47 6.48
N VAL A 154 11.75 6.20 6.80
CA VAL A 154 12.07 5.17 5.81
C VAL A 154 10.77 4.49 5.42
N VAL A 155 10.44 4.56 4.14
CA VAL A 155 9.37 3.78 3.53
C VAL A 155 10.00 2.56 2.90
N SER A 156 9.53 1.38 3.20
CA SER A 156 10.01 0.13 2.62
C SER A 156 8.85 -0.78 2.22
N MET A 157 9.07 -1.59 1.20
CA MET A 157 8.12 -2.61 0.74
C MET A 157 8.92 -3.78 0.15
N TYR A 158 8.51 -5.00 0.45
CA TYR A 158 9.03 -6.18 -0.22
C TYR A 158 8.17 -6.50 -1.43
N LEU A 159 8.77 -6.57 -2.61
CA LEU A 159 8.07 -6.82 -3.86
C LEU A 159 8.98 -7.59 -4.84
N GLN A 160 8.50 -8.68 -5.40
CA GLN A 160 9.23 -9.49 -6.39
C GLN A 160 10.65 -9.91 -5.95
N ASN A 161 10.80 -10.38 -4.71
CA ASN A 161 12.08 -10.77 -4.11
C ASN A 161 13.07 -9.62 -3.86
N GLU A 162 12.63 -8.37 -3.95
CA GLU A 162 13.44 -7.20 -3.67
C GLU A 162 12.80 -6.34 -2.59
N VAL A 163 13.65 -5.62 -1.84
CA VAL A 163 13.20 -4.61 -0.88
C VAL A 163 13.31 -3.24 -1.53
N LEU A 164 12.16 -2.67 -1.88
CA LEU A 164 12.09 -1.26 -2.27
C LEU A 164 12.24 -0.42 -1.00
N LYS A 165 13.09 0.61 -1.06
CA LYS A 165 13.36 1.49 0.08
C LYS A 165 13.53 2.93 -0.37
N LYS A 166 12.87 3.86 0.34
CA LYS A 166 13.05 5.30 0.19
C LYS A 166 13.18 5.94 1.56
N GLU A 167 14.19 6.76 1.72
CA GLU A 167 14.37 7.60 2.91
C GLU A 167 13.95 9.03 2.57
N ILE A 168 13.15 9.62 3.44
CA ILE A 168 12.59 10.97 3.30
C ILE A 168 12.93 11.70 4.59
N CYS A 169 13.70 12.77 4.48
CA CYS A 169 14.12 13.60 5.60
C CYS A 169 13.57 15.01 5.44
N GLN A 170 13.37 15.69 6.57
CA GLN A 170 13.15 17.13 6.56
C GLN A 170 14.40 17.82 6.01
N GLN A 171 14.18 18.81 5.18
CA GLN A 171 15.23 19.71 4.73
C GLN A 171 15.27 20.89 5.73
N ASN A 172 16.44 21.17 6.28
CA ASN A 172 16.67 22.36 7.11
C ASN A 172 16.84 23.59 6.26
#